data_6699407a31582b1550ee60e39e6d3cf6
#
_entry.id   6699407a31582b1550ee60e39e6d3cf6
#
_cell.length_a   1.000
_cell.length_b   1.000
_cell.length_c   1.000
_cell.angle_alpha   90.00
_cell.angle_beta   90.00
_cell.angle_gamma   90.00
#
_symmetry.space_group_name_H-M   'P 1'
#
loop_
_entity.id
_entity.type
_entity.pdbx_description
1 polymer ?
#
loop_
_entity_poly.entity_id
_entity_poly.type
_entity_poly.pdbx_seq_one_letter_code
_entity_poly.pdbx_strand_id
1 'polypeptide(L)'
;MNVIFTCGGTGGHINPAIAVANIWKERHPDSNILFIGADGGMEEQLVPKAGFQLKTLPGGGLSRSLSFAGIKKNVKVMYNLVSSVNRCKKIIKDFGADIVVGTGGYASFPALMAAGLLKIPSCVHESNAVPGLTTRMVERWADKMLICFPQSARYYKDQSKVQVVGMPVRSEFIHNKKQACREELGLDSRPVILSTFGSLGAKAMNEMTAELMRLEKEAGYPFQHIHGVGSYGWEWMPKLVEEKGVRNNDAIFLKEYIYNMPTVMAAADIVISRAGASTCNEIAAAGVPCILIPSPNVTANHQEKNARALEEQGAAAVILEENCTAQAVMDKIRQLLEDRNAYNKMHDALLEIAVPDSAQRMCDIMEELTSGKTKK
;
A
#
# COMPACT_ATOMS: atom_id res chain seq x y z
N MET A 1 -18.51 21.87 -1.77
CA MET A 1 -17.06 22.01 -1.63
C MET A 1 -16.32 21.36 -2.80
N ASN A 2 -15.24 21.96 -3.23
CA ASN A 2 -14.40 21.47 -4.33
C ASN A 2 -13.10 20.90 -3.78
N VAL A 3 -12.90 19.60 -3.90
CA VAL A 3 -11.74 18.88 -3.35
C VAL A 3 -10.85 18.39 -4.48
N ILE A 4 -9.55 18.64 -4.38
CA ILE A 4 -8.57 18.05 -5.29
C ILE A 4 -7.78 16.97 -4.54
N PHE A 5 -7.83 15.74 -5.05
CA PHE A 5 -6.90 14.67 -4.66
C PHE A 5 -5.73 14.61 -5.63
N THR A 6 -4.53 14.34 -5.11
CA THR A 6 -3.35 14.15 -5.95
C THR A 6 -2.58 12.91 -5.52
N CYS A 7 -2.35 12.04 -6.46
CA CYS A 7 -1.68 10.76 -6.26
C CYS A 7 -0.94 10.36 -7.53
N GLY A 8 -0.09 9.35 -7.47
CA GLY A 8 0.48 8.84 -8.72
C GLY A 8 1.48 7.71 -8.56
N GLY A 9 1.66 7.00 -9.67
CA GLY A 9 2.70 6.01 -9.91
C GLY A 9 2.34 4.59 -9.50
N THR A 10 1.67 4.35 -8.38
CA THR A 10 1.34 3.00 -7.92
C THR A 10 -0.02 2.94 -7.24
N GLY A 11 -0.64 1.76 -7.23
CA GLY A 11 -1.89 1.51 -6.51
C GLY A 11 -1.81 1.86 -5.01
N GLY A 12 -0.63 1.77 -4.41
CA GLY A 12 -0.38 2.14 -3.01
C GLY A 12 -0.61 3.62 -2.69
N HIS A 13 -0.53 4.51 -3.68
CA HIS A 13 -0.87 5.93 -3.53
C HIS A 13 -2.28 6.26 -4.04
N ILE A 14 -2.75 5.52 -5.05
CA ILE A 14 -4.03 5.80 -5.72
C ILE A 14 -5.21 5.29 -4.88
N ASN A 15 -5.14 4.04 -4.41
CA ASN A 15 -6.24 3.42 -3.66
C ASN A 15 -6.60 4.15 -2.36
N PRO A 16 -5.64 4.62 -1.52
CA PRO A 16 -5.96 5.44 -0.36
C PRO A 16 -6.68 6.74 -0.74
N ALA A 17 -6.26 7.42 -1.81
CA ALA A 17 -6.91 8.63 -2.28
C ALA A 17 -8.36 8.36 -2.70
N ILE A 18 -8.60 7.27 -3.44
CA ILE A 18 -9.95 6.85 -3.85
C ILE A 18 -10.81 6.50 -2.63
N ALA A 19 -10.26 5.78 -1.65
CA ALA A 19 -10.98 5.42 -0.43
C ALA A 19 -11.46 6.66 0.34
N VAL A 20 -10.58 7.65 0.54
CA VAL A 20 -10.94 8.92 1.20
C VAL A 20 -11.94 9.71 0.36
N ALA A 21 -11.77 9.76 -0.97
CA ALA A 21 -12.67 10.46 -1.86
C ALA A 21 -14.10 9.88 -1.82
N ASN A 22 -14.24 8.55 -1.71
CA ASN A 22 -15.54 7.89 -1.56
C ASN A 22 -16.22 8.29 -0.24
N ILE A 23 -15.53 8.19 0.89
CA ILE A 23 -16.06 8.59 2.21
C ILE A 23 -16.40 10.09 2.21
N TRP A 24 -15.55 10.93 1.61
CA TRP A 24 -15.85 12.35 1.46
C TRP A 24 -17.13 12.60 0.66
N LYS A 25 -17.31 11.87 -0.45
CA LYS A 25 -18.52 11.98 -1.30
C LYS A 25 -19.78 11.49 -0.60
N GLU A 26 -19.66 10.47 0.25
CA GLU A 26 -20.77 10.00 1.09
C GLU A 26 -21.18 11.06 2.14
N ARG A 27 -20.19 11.71 2.80
CA ARG A 27 -20.44 12.78 3.78
C ARG A 27 -20.93 14.09 3.14
N HIS A 28 -20.43 14.39 1.94
CA HIS A 28 -20.69 15.63 1.22
C HIS A 28 -21.16 15.35 -0.22
N PRO A 29 -22.41 14.89 -0.42
CA PRO A 29 -22.93 14.49 -1.74
C PRO A 29 -22.81 15.56 -2.82
N ASP A 30 -22.93 16.84 -2.45
CA ASP A 30 -22.85 17.99 -3.37
C ASP A 30 -21.40 18.44 -3.65
N SER A 31 -20.40 17.77 -3.13
CA SER A 31 -18.99 18.13 -3.37
C SER A 31 -18.55 17.74 -4.77
N ASN A 32 -17.69 18.58 -5.38
CA ASN A 32 -17.00 18.24 -6.61
C ASN A 32 -15.61 17.68 -6.27
N ILE A 33 -15.23 16.58 -6.88
CA ILE A 33 -13.94 15.92 -6.65
C ILE A 33 -13.19 15.83 -7.98
N LEU A 34 -11.94 16.28 -7.98
CA LEU A 34 -11.01 16.20 -9.10
C LEU A 34 -9.71 15.53 -8.66
N PHE A 35 -9.21 14.61 -9.45
CA PHE A 35 -7.88 14.03 -9.24
C PHE A 35 -6.83 14.70 -10.13
N ILE A 36 -5.60 14.81 -9.60
CA ILE A 36 -4.40 15.18 -10.37
C ILE A 36 -3.42 14.01 -10.28
N GLY A 37 -3.04 13.45 -11.43
CA GLY A 37 -2.11 12.33 -11.58
C GLY A 37 -0.97 12.63 -12.55
N ALA A 38 -0.18 11.60 -12.89
CA ALA A 38 0.89 11.68 -13.89
C ALA A 38 0.45 11.05 -15.22
N ASP A 39 0.90 11.60 -16.35
CA ASP A 39 0.66 11.04 -17.67
C ASP A 39 1.24 9.61 -17.76
N GLY A 40 0.45 8.68 -18.30
CA GLY A 40 0.83 7.26 -18.45
C GLY A 40 0.88 6.47 -17.15
N GLY A 41 0.35 7.00 -16.05
CA GLY A 41 0.28 6.32 -14.76
C GLY A 41 -0.94 5.40 -14.61
N MET A 42 -0.93 4.54 -13.59
CA MET A 42 -2.07 3.66 -13.26
C MET A 42 -3.33 4.45 -12.92
N GLU A 43 -3.19 5.70 -12.49
CA GLU A 43 -4.28 6.60 -12.17
C GLU A 43 -5.20 6.86 -13.36
N GLU A 44 -4.70 6.80 -14.61
CA GLU A 44 -5.52 6.96 -15.82
C GLU A 44 -6.58 5.87 -15.98
N GLN A 45 -6.36 4.71 -15.37
CA GLN A 45 -7.31 3.61 -15.38
C GLN A 45 -8.13 3.56 -14.08
N LEU A 46 -7.47 3.69 -12.93
CA LEU A 46 -8.09 3.45 -11.62
C LEU A 46 -9.03 4.59 -11.20
N VAL A 47 -8.67 5.85 -11.45
CA VAL A 47 -9.47 7.01 -11.03
C VAL A 47 -10.79 7.10 -11.81
N PRO A 48 -10.81 7.02 -13.17
CA PRO A 48 -12.07 7.01 -13.92
C PRO A 48 -12.95 5.77 -13.61
N LYS A 49 -12.30 4.59 -13.39
CA LYS A 49 -13.05 3.39 -12.98
C LYS A 49 -13.75 3.56 -11.63
N ALA A 50 -13.19 4.37 -10.73
CA ALA A 50 -13.81 4.75 -9.46
C ALA A 50 -14.86 5.87 -9.58
N GLY A 51 -15.15 6.38 -10.80
CA GLY A 51 -16.15 7.40 -11.05
C GLY A 51 -15.70 8.84 -10.87
N PHE A 52 -14.38 9.10 -10.73
CA PHE A 52 -13.84 10.43 -10.52
C PHE A 52 -13.19 11.02 -11.78
N GLN A 53 -13.22 12.36 -11.86
CA GLN A 53 -12.52 13.09 -12.93
C GLN A 53 -11.02 13.12 -12.65
N LEU A 54 -10.21 13.01 -13.72
CA LEU A 54 -8.74 13.05 -13.65
C LEU A 54 -8.19 14.12 -14.60
N LYS A 55 -7.22 14.88 -14.13
CA LYS A 55 -6.29 15.67 -14.95
C LYS A 55 -4.87 15.19 -14.72
N THR A 56 -4.09 15.07 -15.80
CA THR A 56 -2.73 14.55 -15.70
C THR A 56 -1.68 15.65 -15.92
N LEU A 57 -0.51 15.40 -15.37
CA LEU A 57 0.68 16.24 -15.50
C LEU A 57 1.76 15.45 -16.23
N PRO A 58 2.63 16.12 -17.02
CA PRO A 58 3.75 15.44 -17.63
C PRO A 58 4.58 14.67 -16.61
N GLY A 59 4.69 13.35 -16.80
CA GLY A 59 5.42 12.48 -15.92
C GLY A 59 6.93 12.69 -15.99
N GLY A 60 7.67 12.36 -14.93
CA GLY A 60 9.13 12.37 -14.96
C GLY A 60 9.75 12.06 -13.60
N GLY A 61 10.58 11.01 -13.52
CA GLY A 61 11.40 10.70 -12.35
C GLY A 61 12.83 11.27 -12.49
N LEU A 62 13.40 11.74 -11.37
CA LEU A 62 14.80 12.14 -11.29
C LEU A 62 15.73 10.96 -11.59
N SER A 63 16.73 11.18 -12.46
CA SER A 63 17.80 10.20 -12.67
C SER A 63 18.81 10.29 -11.53
N ARG A 64 19.23 9.15 -11.01
CA ARG A 64 20.33 9.05 -10.03
C ARG A 64 21.72 9.02 -10.70
N SER A 65 21.78 8.95 -12.03
CA SER A 65 23.03 8.93 -12.78
C SER A 65 23.67 10.31 -12.81
N LEU A 66 24.95 10.38 -12.45
CA LEU A 66 25.79 11.59 -12.59
C LEU A 66 26.39 11.74 -13.99
N SER A 67 26.01 10.90 -14.95
CA SER A 67 26.41 11.03 -16.35
C SER A 67 25.84 12.31 -16.98
N PHE A 68 26.45 12.79 -18.07
CA PHE A 68 25.97 13.95 -18.81
C PHE A 68 24.50 13.80 -19.28
N ALA A 69 24.13 12.58 -19.68
CA ALA A 69 22.74 12.23 -20.00
C ALA A 69 21.82 12.30 -18.75
N GLY A 70 22.29 11.89 -17.59
CA GLY A 70 21.60 12.00 -16.31
C GLY A 70 21.38 13.46 -15.89
N ILE A 71 22.40 14.30 -16.04
CA ILE A 71 22.30 15.74 -15.75
C ILE A 71 21.31 16.43 -16.69
N LYS A 72 21.38 16.16 -18.01
CA LYS A 72 20.43 16.70 -19.00
C LYS A 72 18.99 16.26 -18.70
N LYS A 73 18.81 14.99 -18.28
CA LYS A 73 17.50 14.47 -17.84
C LYS A 73 17.00 15.20 -16.59
N ASN A 74 17.87 15.45 -15.62
CA ASN A 74 17.49 16.14 -14.39
C ASN A 74 17.13 17.63 -14.63
N VAL A 75 17.82 18.32 -15.54
CA VAL A 75 17.45 19.69 -15.96
C VAL A 75 16.07 19.71 -16.61
N LYS A 76 15.77 18.73 -17.48
CA LYS A 76 14.43 18.59 -18.08
C LYS A 76 13.37 18.32 -17.02
N VAL A 77 13.67 17.48 -16.02
CA VAL A 77 12.76 17.19 -14.90
C VAL A 77 12.51 18.43 -14.06
N MET A 78 13.52 19.25 -13.77
CA MET A 78 13.35 20.52 -13.05
C MET A 78 12.49 21.50 -13.84
N TYR A 79 12.71 21.64 -15.15
CA TYR A 79 11.87 22.47 -16.01
C TYR A 79 10.41 21.98 -16.01
N ASN A 80 10.20 20.67 -16.17
CA ASN A 80 8.88 20.04 -16.10
C ASN A 80 8.22 20.26 -14.74
N LEU A 81 9.01 20.24 -13.66
CA LEU A 81 8.49 20.48 -12.31
C LEU A 81 7.93 21.91 -12.16
N VAL A 82 8.68 22.93 -12.58
CA VAL A 82 8.21 24.32 -12.55
C VAL A 82 6.97 24.49 -13.43
N SER A 83 6.98 23.92 -14.63
CA SER A 83 5.82 23.92 -15.54
C SER A 83 4.62 23.22 -14.90
N SER A 84 4.83 22.08 -14.24
CA SER A 84 3.78 21.33 -13.54
C SER A 84 3.19 22.11 -12.36
N VAL A 85 4.02 22.84 -11.60
CA VAL A 85 3.51 23.73 -10.52
C VAL A 85 2.61 24.82 -11.07
N ASN A 86 3.01 25.47 -12.18
CA ASN A 86 2.19 26.50 -12.82
C ASN A 86 0.88 25.93 -13.40
N ARG A 87 0.94 24.72 -13.98
CA ARG A 87 -0.25 24.00 -14.46
C ARG A 87 -1.19 23.64 -13.29
N CYS A 88 -0.63 23.16 -12.17
CA CYS A 88 -1.40 22.91 -10.96
C CYS A 88 -2.06 24.18 -10.40
N LYS A 89 -1.34 25.32 -10.37
CA LYS A 89 -1.92 26.60 -9.96
C LYS A 89 -3.14 26.97 -10.82
N LYS A 90 -3.04 26.76 -12.13
CA LYS A 90 -4.15 26.99 -13.03
C LYS A 90 -5.32 26.03 -12.73
N ILE A 91 -5.05 24.72 -12.63
CA ILE A 91 -6.07 23.71 -12.33
C ILE A 91 -6.79 24.03 -11.00
N ILE A 92 -6.04 24.36 -9.94
CA ILE A 92 -6.57 24.68 -8.61
C ILE A 92 -7.50 25.91 -8.68
N LYS A 93 -7.08 26.97 -9.40
CA LYS A 93 -7.87 28.21 -9.57
C LYS A 93 -9.10 27.98 -10.42
N ASP A 94 -8.96 27.33 -11.58
CA ASP A 94 -10.06 27.08 -12.52
C ASP A 94 -11.14 26.16 -11.90
N PHE A 95 -10.72 25.21 -11.07
CA PHE A 95 -11.62 24.32 -10.33
C PHE A 95 -12.23 24.98 -9.09
N GLY A 96 -11.61 26.06 -8.61
CA GLY A 96 -12.03 26.74 -7.37
C GLY A 96 -11.86 25.83 -6.13
N ALA A 97 -10.70 25.16 -6.02
CA ALA A 97 -10.46 24.19 -4.97
C ALA A 97 -10.50 24.82 -3.56
N ASP A 98 -11.21 24.18 -2.65
CA ASP A 98 -11.25 24.54 -1.22
C ASP A 98 -10.10 23.87 -0.46
N ILE A 99 -9.68 22.67 -0.88
CA ILE A 99 -8.60 21.90 -0.26
C ILE A 99 -7.91 21.02 -1.30
N VAL A 100 -6.60 20.76 -1.08
CA VAL A 100 -5.80 19.81 -1.86
C VAL A 100 -5.25 18.72 -0.94
N VAL A 101 -5.51 17.44 -1.29
CA VAL A 101 -5.11 16.26 -0.52
C VAL A 101 -4.14 15.42 -1.33
N GLY A 102 -2.91 15.24 -0.84
CA GLY A 102 -1.90 14.39 -1.47
C GLY A 102 -1.78 13.04 -0.78
N THR A 103 -1.59 11.98 -1.55
CA THR A 103 -1.32 10.63 -1.02
C THR A 103 0.02 10.06 -1.47
N GLY A 104 0.87 10.91 -2.06
CA GLY A 104 2.20 10.52 -2.54
C GLY A 104 2.29 10.37 -4.05
N GLY A 105 3.48 10.00 -4.50
CA GLY A 105 3.80 9.94 -5.92
C GLY A 105 4.28 11.29 -6.50
N TYR A 106 4.74 11.25 -7.75
CA TYR A 106 5.35 12.41 -8.42
C TYR A 106 4.39 13.61 -8.53
N ALA A 107 3.12 13.36 -8.87
CA ALA A 107 2.12 14.42 -9.10
C ALA A 107 1.76 15.19 -7.81
N SER A 108 1.92 14.58 -6.64
CA SER A 108 1.60 15.21 -5.35
C SER A 108 2.50 16.40 -5.04
N PHE A 109 3.79 16.38 -5.43
CA PHE A 109 4.70 17.48 -5.14
C PHE A 109 4.28 18.80 -5.79
N PRO A 110 4.13 18.88 -7.13
CA PRO A 110 3.74 20.14 -7.78
C PRO A 110 2.35 20.63 -7.36
N ALA A 111 1.41 19.72 -7.09
CA ALA A 111 0.06 20.08 -6.67
C ALA A 111 0.04 20.68 -5.25
N LEU A 112 0.70 20.07 -4.29
CA LEU A 112 0.77 20.56 -2.90
C LEU A 112 1.62 21.83 -2.80
N MET A 113 2.72 21.95 -3.57
CA MET A 113 3.47 23.20 -3.68
C MET A 113 2.61 24.33 -4.26
N ALA A 114 1.81 24.05 -5.29
CA ALA A 114 0.90 25.02 -5.88
C ALA A 114 -0.19 25.44 -4.90
N ALA A 115 -0.77 24.52 -4.14
CA ALA A 115 -1.74 24.80 -3.08
C ALA A 115 -1.17 25.74 -2.01
N GLY A 116 0.01 25.44 -1.47
CA GLY A 116 0.67 26.30 -0.49
C GLY A 116 1.01 27.70 -1.02
N LEU A 117 1.47 27.80 -2.27
CA LEU A 117 1.72 29.11 -2.93
C LEU A 117 0.43 29.93 -3.18
N LEU A 118 -0.71 29.25 -3.31
CA LEU A 118 -2.04 29.88 -3.45
C LEU A 118 -2.75 30.07 -2.12
N LYS A 119 -2.15 29.64 -1.02
CA LYS A 119 -2.75 29.61 0.33
C LYS A 119 -4.08 28.83 0.37
N ILE A 120 -4.16 27.76 -0.40
CA ILE A 120 -5.26 26.80 -0.35
C ILE A 120 -4.90 25.75 0.70
N PRO A 121 -5.79 25.42 1.66
CA PRO A 121 -5.57 24.36 2.63
C PRO A 121 -5.12 23.07 1.99
N SER A 122 -4.20 22.38 2.64
CA SER A 122 -3.69 21.12 2.10
C SER A 122 -3.19 20.17 3.16
N CYS A 123 -3.35 18.88 2.90
CA CYS A 123 -2.74 17.83 3.70
C CYS A 123 -2.11 16.78 2.79
N VAL A 124 -1.15 16.05 3.34
CA VAL A 124 -0.48 14.97 2.63
C VAL A 124 -0.40 13.72 3.50
N HIS A 125 -0.79 12.59 2.92
CA HIS A 125 -0.69 11.27 3.55
C HIS A 125 0.62 10.58 3.16
N GLU A 126 1.33 10.06 4.16
CA GLU A 126 2.52 9.23 3.99
C GLU A 126 2.24 7.80 4.45
N SER A 127 2.31 6.87 3.54
CA SER A 127 1.99 5.47 3.79
C SER A 127 3.15 4.64 4.33
N ASN A 128 4.41 5.10 4.20
CA ASN A 128 5.60 4.33 4.58
C ASN A 128 6.13 4.74 5.96
N ALA A 129 6.80 3.79 6.63
CA ALA A 129 7.48 4.04 7.90
C ALA A 129 8.64 5.05 7.79
N VAL A 130 9.25 5.14 6.61
CA VAL A 130 10.21 6.20 6.28
C VAL A 130 9.67 7.02 5.13
N PRO A 131 9.35 8.31 5.36
CA PRO A 131 8.73 9.17 4.36
C PRO A 131 9.55 9.29 3.08
N GLY A 132 8.84 9.23 1.96
CA GLY A 132 9.42 9.50 0.66
C GLY A 132 9.96 10.94 0.53
N LEU A 133 10.88 11.14 -0.42
CA LEU A 133 11.47 12.47 -0.65
C LEU A 133 10.38 13.52 -0.95
N THR A 134 9.40 13.16 -1.76
CA THR A 134 8.27 14.03 -2.12
C THR A 134 7.53 14.52 -0.87
N THR A 135 7.13 13.60 0.00
CA THR A 135 6.35 13.91 1.21
C THR A 135 7.16 14.78 2.18
N ARG A 136 8.45 14.50 2.34
CA ARG A 136 9.34 15.34 3.17
C ARG A 136 9.52 16.75 2.61
N MET A 137 9.59 16.90 1.29
CA MET A 137 9.77 18.21 0.67
C MET A 137 8.53 19.10 0.73
N VAL A 138 7.32 18.52 0.75
CA VAL A 138 6.08 19.31 0.79
C VAL A 138 5.68 19.77 2.19
N GLU A 139 6.33 19.28 3.25
CA GLU A 139 6.06 19.67 4.65
C GLU A 139 5.92 21.19 4.86
N ARG A 140 6.77 21.97 4.19
CA ARG A 140 6.77 23.44 4.33
C ARG A 140 5.55 24.13 3.71
N TRP A 141 4.84 23.46 2.80
CA TRP A 141 3.66 24.01 2.12
C TRP A 141 2.34 23.38 2.60
N ALA A 142 2.38 22.12 3.03
CA ALA A 142 1.20 21.46 3.55
C ALA A 142 0.87 21.92 4.98
N ASP A 143 -0.42 22.00 5.30
CA ASP A 143 -0.91 22.37 6.63
C ASP A 143 -0.88 21.18 7.59
N LYS A 144 -1.12 19.95 7.09
CA LYS A 144 -1.07 18.72 7.88
C LYS A 144 -0.30 17.61 7.15
N MET A 145 0.45 16.86 7.95
CA MET A 145 1.19 15.65 7.55
C MET A 145 0.51 14.45 8.19
N LEU A 146 -0.22 13.67 7.40
CA LEU A 146 -1.00 12.53 7.86
C LEU A 146 -0.15 11.27 7.68
N ILE A 147 0.21 10.61 8.76
CA ILE A 147 1.15 9.50 8.72
C ILE A 147 0.50 8.17 9.09
N CYS A 148 0.98 7.11 8.45
CA CYS A 148 0.54 5.76 8.70
C CYS A 148 1.24 5.14 9.91
N PHE A 149 2.55 5.29 9.95
CA PHE A 149 3.41 4.74 11.00
C PHE A 149 3.84 5.83 11.97
N PRO A 150 3.55 5.72 13.29
CA PRO A 150 3.95 6.72 14.29
C PRO A 150 5.44 7.07 14.25
N GLN A 151 6.29 6.08 13.94
CA GLN A 151 7.74 6.26 13.84
C GLN A 151 8.17 7.22 12.73
N SER A 152 7.33 7.46 11.72
CA SER A 152 7.63 8.40 10.64
C SER A 152 7.58 9.86 11.08
N ALA A 153 6.95 10.17 12.21
CA ALA A 153 6.90 11.52 12.78
C ALA A 153 8.30 12.15 12.93
N ARG A 154 9.29 11.39 13.37
CA ARG A 154 10.67 11.87 13.59
C ARG A 154 11.36 12.49 12.37
N TYR A 155 10.82 12.26 11.17
CA TYR A 155 11.39 12.78 9.92
C TYR A 155 10.86 14.17 9.54
N TYR A 156 9.85 14.67 10.24
CA TYR A 156 9.25 15.98 10.02
C TYR A 156 9.77 17.00 11.04
N LYS A 157 9.95 18.23 10.60
CA LYS A 157 10.50 19.31 11.45
C LYS A 157 9.43 19.91 12.34
N ASP A 158 8.23 20.09 11.81
CA ASP A 158 7.10 20.70 12.51
C ASP A 158 6.14 19.60 12.99
N GLN A 159 6.35 19.16 14.23
CA GLN A 159 5.54 18.12 14.86
C GLN A 159 4.07 18.54 15.06
N SER A 160 3.75 19.82 15.08
CA SER A 160 2.37 20.30 15.22
C SER A 160 1.50 20.01 14.00
N LYS A 161 2.14 19.76 12.85
CA LYS A 161 1.47 19.38 11.62
C LYS A 161 1.21 17.87 11.51
N VAL A 162 1.93 17.06 12.29
CA VAL A 162 1.91 15.60 12.16
C VAL A 162 0.73 15.00 12.91
N GLN A 163 -0.03 14.14 12.22
CA GLN A 163 -1.14 13.38 12.80
C GLN A 163 -1.08 11.92 12.34
N VAL A 164 -1.21 11.00 13.29
CA VAL A 164 -1.30 9.57 12.99
C VAL A 164 -2.73 9.24 12.60
N VAL A 165 -2.93 8.85 11.35
CA VAL A 165 -4.25 8.51 10.81
C VAL A 165 -4.35 7.06 10.31
N GLY A 166 -3.23 6.34 10.26
CA GLY A 166 -3.19 5.01 9.63
C GLY A 166 -3.30 5.10 8.10
N MET A 167 -3.66 3.99 7.48
CA MET A 167 -3.84 3.91 6.05
C MET A 167 -5.27 3.49 5.70
N PRO A 168 -5.96 4.23 4.83
CA PRO A 168 -7.27 3.81 4.34
C PRO A 168 -7.20 2.45 3.65
N VAL A 169 -7.90 1.49 4.21
CA VAL A 169 -8.05 0.14 3.67
C VAL A 169 -9.53 -0.13 3.36
N ARG A 170 -9.79 -1.11 2.50
CA ARG A 170 -11.16 -1.52 2.21
C ARG A 170 -11.80 -2.13 3.46
N SER A 171 -13.07 -1.81 3.72
CA SER A 171 -13.81 -2.22 4.91
C SER A 171 -13.89 -3.76 5.08
N GLU A 172 -13.85 -4.49 3.97
CA GLU A 172 -13.89 -5.95 3.97
C GLU A 172 -12.68 -6.59 4.67
N PHE A 173 -11.50 -5.92 4.68
CA PHE A 173 -10.35 -6.41 5.46
C PHE A 173 -10.59 -6.38 6.97
N ILE A 174 -11.51 -5.52 7.44
CA ILE A 174 -11.83 -5.32 8.85
C ILE A 174 -13.00 -6.21 9.28
N HIS A 175 -14.00 -6.33 8.42
CA HIS A 175 -15.31 -6.90 8.80
C HIS A 175 -15.52 -8.34 8.37
N ASN A 176 -14.71 -8.87 7.45
CA ASN A 176 -14.83 -10.26 7.02
C ASN A 176 -14.60 -11.24 8.18
N LYS A 177 -15.45 -12.26 8.24
CA LYS A 177 -15.37 -13.31 9.28
C LYS A 177 -14.67 -14.54 8.71
N LYS A 178 -13.62 -14.99 9.40
CA LYS A 178 -12.75 -16.10 8.98
C LYS A 178 -13.53 -17.34 8.57
N GLN A 179 -14.48 -17.78 9.41
CA GLN A 179 -15.23 -19.00 9.14
C GLN A 179 -16.10 -18.87 7.88
N ALA A 180 -16.82 -17.74 7.72
CA ALA A 180 -17.64 -17.49 6.54
C ALA A 180 -16.79 -17.43 5.25
N CYS A 181 -15.61 -16.79 5.32
CA CYS A 181 -14.69 -16.74 4.19
C CYS A 181 -14.13 -18.13 3.81
N ARG A 182 -13.85 -18.99 4.79
CA ARG A 182 -13.42 -20.36 4.53
C ARG A 182 -14.51 -21.21 3.86
N GLU A 183 -15.75 -21.07 4.29
CA GLU A 183 -16.91 -21.74 3.69
C GLU A 183 -17.12 -21.26 2.26
N GLU A 184 -17.06 -19.92 2.00
CA GLU A 184 -17.15 -19.33 0.66
C GLU A 184 -16.07 -19.87 -0.29
N LEU A 185 -14.85 -20.09 0.22
CA LEU A 185 -13.70 -20.56 -0.56
C LEU A 185 -13.64 -22.11 -0.66
N GLY A 186 -14.53 -22.84 0.02
CA GLY A 186 -14.54 -24.30 0.04
C GLY A 186 -13.31 -24.92 0.73
N LEU A 187 -12.76 -24.22 1.75
CA LEU A 187 -11.59 -24.66 2.48
C LEU A 187 -11.98 -25.60 3.64
N ASP A 188 -11.11 -26.54 3.93
CA ASP A 188 -11.31 -27.50 5.03
C ASP A 188 -10.79 -26.98 6.41
N SER A 189 -10.66 -27.88 7.38
CA SER A 189 -10.25 -27.54 8.74
C SER A 189 -8.75 -27.33 8.92
N ARG A 190 -7.91 -27.62 7.90
CA ARG A 190 -6.47 -27.38 7.96
C ARG A 190 -6.17 -25.89 8.09
N PRO A 191 -5.03 -25.50 8.69
CA PRO A 191 -4.55 -24.12 8.60
C PRO A 191 -4.43 -23.66 7.14
N VAL A 192 -4.65 -22.37 6.91
CA VAL A 192 -4.58 -21.76 5.57
C VAL A 192 -3.42 -20.78 5.48
N ILE A 193 -2.53 -21.01 4.53
CA ILE A 193 -1.42 -20.12 4.22
C ILE A 193 -1.78 -19.31 2.97
N LEU A 194 -1.68 -18.01 3.04
CA LEU A 194 -1.76 -17.11 1.88
C LEU A 194 -0.37 -16.60 1.56
N SER A 195 0.12 -16.83 0.35
CA SER A 195 1.34 -16.18 -0.13
C SER A 195 1.09 -15.31 -1.36
N THR A 196 1.66 -14.10 -1.37
CA THR A 196 1.55 -13.17 -2.50
C THR A 196 2.68 -12.15 -2.48
N PHE A 197 3.24 -11.85 -3.66
CA PHE A 197 4.42 -10.98 -3.78
C PHE A 197 4.17 -9.80 -4.74
N GLY A 198 2.95 -9.26 -4.68
CA GLY A 198 2.47 -8.15 -5.50
C GLY A 198 1.72 -8.59 -6.77
N SER A 199 1.04 -7.66 -7.42
CA SER A 199 0.19 -7.91 -8.60
C SER A 199 0.95 -8.48 -9.81
N LEU A 200 2.22 -8.11 -9.95
CA LEU A 200 3.09 -8.63 -11.02
C LEU A 200 3.76 -9.95 -10.63
N GLY A 201 3.82 -10.24 -9.34
CA GLY A 201 4.61 -11.34 -8.78
C GLY A 201 6.10 -10.99 -8.67
N ALA A 202 6.88 -11.93 -8.13
CA ALA A 202 8.33 -11.83 -8.01
C ALA A 202 8.97 -13.19 -8.31
N LYS A 203 9.81 -13.28 -9.35
CA LYS A 203 10.37 -14.55 -9.82
C LYS A 203 11.02 -15.38 -8.71
N ALA A 204 11.96 -14.80 -7.97
CA ALA A 204 12.65 -15.50 -6.87
C ALA A 204 11.67 -16.00 -5.78
N MET A 205 10.61 -15.24 -5.51
CA MET A 205 9.60 -15.63 -4.52
C MET A 205 8.69 -16.76 -5.04
N ASN A 206 8.32 -16.73 -6.31
CA ASN A 206 7.57 -17.82 -6.93
C ASN A 206 8.40 -19.11 -6.94
N GLU A 207 9.69 -19.03 -7.29
CA GLU A 207 10.62 -20.18 -7.26
C GLU A 207 10.77 -20.73 -5.82
N MET A 208 10.93 -19.86 -4.83
CA MET A 208 10.96 -20.25 -3.42
C MET A 208 9.63 -20.89 -2.99
N THR A 209 8.49 -20.33 -3.41
CA THR A 209 7.16 -20.86 -3.06
C THR A 209 6.92 -22.24 -3.70
N ALA A 210 7.38 -22.46 -4.94
CA ALA A 210 7.30 -23.79 -5.56
C ALA A 210 8.11 -24.84 -4.78
N GLU A 211 9.26 -24.44 -4.22
CA GLU A 211 10.06 -25.31 -3.36
C GLU A 211 9.38 -25.52 -1.99
N LEU A 212 8.74 -24.48 -1.43
CA LEU A 212 7.93 -24.61 -0.22
C LEU A 212 6.79 -25.62 -0.43
N MET A 213 6.08 -25.54 -1.54
CA MET A 213 5.01 -26.49 -1.88
C MET A 213 5.51 -27.94 -2.02
N ARG A 214 6.77 -28.13 -2.47
CA ARG A 214 7.41 -29.45 -2.45
C ARG A 214 7.60 -29.97 -1.03
N LEU A 215 8.07 -29.11 -0.10
CA LEU A 215 8.21 -29.45 1.32
C LEU A 215 6.86 -29.73 1.97
N GLU A 216 5.81 -28.98 1.62
CA GLU A 216 4.44 -29.20 2.10
C GLU A 216 3.93 -30.59 1.69
N LYS A 217 4.19 -30.98 0.43
CA LYS A 217 3.88 -32.32 -0.07
C LYS A 217 4.61 -33.41 0.71
N GLU A 218 5.91 -33.27 0.93
CA GLU A 218 6.74 -34.22 1.69
C GLU A 218 6.26 -34.36 3.14
N ALA A 219 5.69 -33.29 3.71
CA ALA A 219 5.07 -33.28 5.02
C ALA A 219 3.61 -33.77 5.04
N GLY A 220 3.07 -34.24 3.89
CA GLY A 220 1.69 -34.74 3.79
C GLY A 220 0.63 -33.66 3.76
N TYR A 221 0.95 -32.44 3.28
CA TYR A 221 0.07 -31.28 3.16
C TYR A 221 -0.58 -30.89 4.50
N PRO A 222 0.22 -30.44 5.48
CA PRO A 222 -0.27 -30.10 6.83
C PRO A 222 -1.18 -28.89 6.87
N PHE A 223 -1.24 -28.10 5.80
CA PHE A 223 -2.08 -26.91 5.61
C PHE A 223 -2.53 -26.77 4.17
N GLN A 224 -3.51 -25.90 3.93
CA GLN A 224 -3.91 -25.47 2.59
C GLN A 224 -3.15 -24.20 2.23
N HIS A 225 -2.66 -24.09 0.98
CA HIS A 225 -1.85 -22.97 0.53
C HIS A 225 -2.48 -22.30 -0.69
N ILE A 226 -2.88 -21.05 -0.56
CA ILE A 226 -3.37 -20.19 -1.63
C ILE A 226 -2.22 -19.27 -2.04
N HIS A 227 -1.78 -19.37 -3.30
CA HIS A 227 -0.67 -18.56 -3.81
C HIS A 227 -1.08 -17.66 -4.97
N GLY A 228 -0.88 -16.34 -4.81
CA GLY A 228 -0.98 -15.34 -5.87
C GLY A 228 0.32 -15.21 -6.63
N VAL A 229 0.38 -15.84 -7.79
CA VAL A 229 1.59 -15.96 -8.63
C VAL A 229 2.02 -14.61 -9.22
N GLY A 230 1.04 -13.78 -9.61
CA GLY A 230 1.25 -12.56 -10.38
C GLY A 230 1.39 -12.80 -11.89
N SER A 231 1.11 -11.77 -12.68
CA SER A 231 1.03 -11.88 -14.15
C SER A 231 2.34 -12.33 -14.81
N TYR A 232 3.50 -11.93 -14.27
CA TYR A 232 4.81 -12.35 -14.86
C TYR A 232 5.18 -13.80 -14.55
N GLY A 233 4.57 -14.40 -13.53
CA GLY A 233 4.87 -15.77 -13.12
C GLY A 233 3.91 -16.80 -13.70
N TRP A 234 2.72 -16.39 -14.13
CA TRP A 234 1.63 -17.30 -14.47
C TRP A 234 1.94 -18.27 -15.62
N GLU A 235 2.74 -17.85 -16.59
CA GLU A 235 3.08 -18.71 -17.76
C GLU A 235 3.97 -19.91 -17.39
N TRP A 236 4.78 -19.80 -16.32
CA TRP A 236 5.80 -20.82 -15.99
C TRP A 236 5.62 -21.46 -14.60
N MET A 237 5.03 -20.77 -13.63
CA MET A 237 4.91 -21.27 -12.25
C MET A 237 4.10 -22.57 -12.14
N PRO A 238 2.94 -22.74 -12.82
CA PRO A 238 2.19 -24.00 -12.75
C PRO A 238 3.01 -25.21 -13.21
N LYS A 239 3.81 -25.05 -14.29
CA LYS A 239 4.70 -26.09 -14.78
C LYS A 239 5.81 -26.43 -13.79
N LEU A 240 6.43 -25.41 -13.20
CA LEU A 240 7.47 -25.59 -12.19
C LEU A 240 6.95 -26.37 -10.97
N VAL A 241 5.73 -26.06 -10.52
CA VAL A 241 5.08 -26.77 -9.39
C VAL A 241 4.81 -28.24 -9.77
N GLU A 242 4.37 -28.51 -11.00
CA GLU A 242 4.17 -29.86 -11.50
C GLU A 242 5.49 -30.64 -11.62
N GLU A 243 6.57 -30.03 -12.13
CA GLU A 243 7.92 -30.61 -12.20
C GLU A 243 8.46 -31.00 -10.81
N LYS A 244 8.10 -30.27 -9.76
CA LYS A 244 8.40 -30.62 -8.37
C LYS A 244 7.49 -31.73 -7.82
N GLY A 245 6.63 -32.28 -8.67
CA GLY A 245 5.72 -33.38 -8.35
C GLY A 245 4.55 -32.95 -7.44
N VAL A 246 4.34 -31.67 -7.28
CA VAL A 246 3.14 -31.13 -6.60
C VAL A 246 2.00 -31.14 -7.62
N ARG A 247 0.99 -31.96 -7.38
CA ARG A 247 -0.18 -32.03 -8.26
C ARG A 247 -1.27 -31.08 -7.76
N ASN A 248 -2.12 -30.69 -8.69
CA ASN A 248 -3.34 -29.96 -8.35
C ASN A 248 -4.19 -30.86 -7.43
N ASN A 249 -4.41 -30.39 -6.22
CA ASN A 249 -5.15 -31.12 -5.18
C ASN A 249 -5.93 -30.12 -4.31
N ASP A 250 -6.59 -30.60 -3.26
CA ASP A 250 -7.36 -29.81 -2.31
C ASP A 250 -6.51 -29.05 -1.27
N ALA A 251 -5.18 -29.06 -1.40
CA ALA A 251 -4.25 -28.37 -0.52
C ALA A 251 -3.57 -27.16 -1.17
N ILE A 252 -3.32 -27.19 -2.50
CA ILE A 252 -2.55 -26.15 -3.21
C ILE A 252 -3.43 -25.44 -4.24
N PHE A 253 -3.57 -24.12 -4.08
CA PHE A 253 -4.40 -23.28 -4.95
C PHE A 253 -3.56 -22.18 -5.59
N LEU A 254 -3.15 -22.38 -6.84
CA LEU A 254 -2.47 -21.35 -7.62
C LEU A 254 -3.50 -20.40 -8.25
N LYS A 255 -3.28 -19.10 -8.10
CA LYS A 255 -4.08 -18.04 -8.73
C LYS A 255 -3.14 -17.10 -9.46
N GLU A 256 -3.45 -16.73 -10.70
CA GLU A 256 -2.72 -15.67 -11.40
C GLU A 256 -2.84 -14.37 -10.62
N TYR A 257 -4.07 -14.02 -10.27
CA TYR A 257 -4.40 -12.83 -9.47
C TYR A 257 -5.52 -13.15 -8.47
N ILE A 258 -5.43 -12.61 -7.26
CA ILE A 258 -6.43 -12.79 -6.21
C ILE A 258 -7.33 -11.54 -6.19
N TYR A 259 -8.47 -11.60 -6.86
CA TYR A 259 -9.42 -10.49 -6.96
C TYR A 259 -10.14 -10.20 -5.65
N ASN A 260 -10.47 -11.25 -4.90
CA ASN A 260 -11.16 -11.20 -3.60
C ASN A 260 -10.16 -11.28 -2.42
N MET A 261 -9.07 -10.51 -2.50
CA MET A 261 -8.01 -10.51 -1.48
C MET A 261 -8.52 -10.38 -0.03
N PRO A 262 -9.53 -9.53 0.31
CA PRO A 262 -10.05 -9.47 1.66
C PRO A 262 -10.64 -10.80 2.16
N THR A 263 -11.39 -11.51 1.30
CA THR A 263 -11.96 -12.83 1.66
C THR A 263 -10.85 -13.85 1.89
N VAL A 264 -9.86 -13.90 0.98
CA VAL A 264 -8.74 -14.87 1.09
C VAL A 264 -7.85 -14.56 2.30
N MET A 265 -7.58 -13.27 2.55
CA MET A 265 -6.78 -12.86 3.71
C MET A 265 -7.49 -13.15 5.03
N ALA A 266 -8.80 -12.88 5.12
CA ALA A 266 -9.58 -13.22 6.31
C ALA A 266 -9.66 -14.74 6.58
N ALA A 267 -9.66 -15.57 5.52
CA ALA A 267 -9.65 -17.04 5.65
C ALA A 267 -8.30 -17.59 6.12
N ALA A 268 -7.20 -16.84 5.90
CA ALA A 268 -5.85 -17.30 6.18
C ALA A 268 -5.52 -17.35 7.69
N ASP A 269 -4.58 -18.22 8.04
CA ASP A 269 -3.93 -18.26 9.35
C ASP A 269 -2.60 -17.53 9.34
N ILE A 270 -1.87 -17.60 8.24
CA ILE A 270 -0.61 -16.88 8.05
C ILE A 270 -0.58 -16.27 6.66
N VAL A 271 -0.10 -15.03 6.58
CA VAL A 271 0.18 -14.34 5.31
C VAL A 271 1.69 -14.27 5.10
N ILE A 272 2.15 -14.67 3.90
CA ILE A 272 3.54 -14.51 3.46
C ILE A 272 3.55 -13.50 2.32
N SER A 273 4.26 -12.38 2.49
CA SER A 273 4.12 -11.29 1.53
C SER A 273 5.34 -10.38 1.46
N ARG A 274 5.40 -9.54 0.43
CA ARG A 274 6.24 -8.36 0.40
C ARG A 274 5.75 -7.32 1.41
N ALA A 275 6.64 -6.43 1.87
CA ALA A 275 6.31 -5.41 2.86
C ALA A 275 5.99 -4.04 2.20
N GLY A 276 5.14 -4.05 1.18
CA GLY A 276 4.54 -2.82 0.67
C GLY A 276 3.63 -2.17 1.71
N ALA A 277 3.60 -0.83 1.78
CA ALA A 277 2.83 -0.13 2.81
C ALA A 277 1.35 -0.53 2.83
N SER A 278 0.70 -0.64 1.64
CA SER A 278 -0.69 -1.09 1.55
C SER A 278 -0.88 -2.48 2.14
N THR A 279 -0.03 -3.44 1.72
CA THR A 279 -0.12 -4.82 2.18
C THR A 279 0.10 -4.94 3.69
N CYS A 280 1.08 -4.22 4.25
CA CYS A 280 1.30 -4.17 5.71
C CYS A 280 0.05 -3.71 6.46
N ASN A 281 -0.63 -2.69 5.96
CA ASN A 281 -1.84 -2.15 6.60
C ASN A 281 -3.08 -3.03 6.36
N GLU A 282 -3.20 -3.68 5.21
CA GLU A 282 -4.25 -4.67 4.92
C GLU A 282 -4.11 -5.88 5.85
N ILE A 283 -2.89 -6.37 6.06
CA ILE A 283 -2.57 -7.45 7.01
C ILE A 283 -2.90 -7.01 8.45
N ALA A 284 -2.50 -5.80 8.84
CA ALA A 284 -2.81 -5.27 10.17
C ALA A 284 -4.32 -5.15 10.39
N ALA A 285 -5.06 -4.63 9.40
CA ALA A 285 -6.53 -4.50 9.48
C ALA A 285 -7.24 -5.86 9.57
N ALA A 286 -6.72 -6.88 8.89
CA ALA A 286 -7.24 -8.24 8.96
C ALA A 286 -6.78 -8.99 10.24
N GLY A 287 -5.76 -8.48 10.95
CA GLY A 287 -5.19 -9.11 12.15
C GLY A 287 -4.55 -10.47 11.87
N VAL A 288 -4.10 -10.75 10.67
CA VAL A 288 -3.57 -12.07 10.31
C VAL A 288 -2.06 -12.12 10.51
N PRO A 289 -1.52 -12.98 11.38
CA PRO A 289 -0.09 -13.16 11.57
C PRO A 289 0.67 -13.33 10.25
N CYS A 290 1.85 -12.73 10.13
CA CYS A 290 2.52 -12.64 8.86
C CYS A 290 4.03 -12.89 8.91
N ILE A 291 4.54 -13.36 7.76
CA ILE A 291 5.96 -13.45 7.45
C ILE A 291 6.21 -12.46 6.30
N LEU A 292 6.95 -11.41 6.58
CA LEU A 292 7.27 -10.38 5.59
C LEU A 292 8.64 -10.64 4.98
N ILE A 293 8.67 -10.66 3.65
CA ILE A 293 9.89 -10.84 2.85
C ILE A 293 10.06 -9.56 2.02
N PRO A 294 10.72 -8.52 2.58
CA PRO A 294 10.86 -7.24 1.89
C PRO A 294 11.67 -7.38 0.60
N SER A 295 11.24 -6.68 -0.46
CA SER A 295 11.98 -6.62 -1.71
C SER A 295 13.21 -5.72 -1.57
N PRO A 296 14.42 -6.16 -1.94
CA PRO A 296 15.61 -5.32 -1.96
C PRO A 296 15.61 -4.32 -3.15
N ASN A 297 14.77 -4.59 -4.15
CA ASN A 297 14.74 -3.84 -5.42
C ASN A 297 13.78 -2.65 -5.41
N VAL A 298 13.61 -1.99 -4.26
CA VAL A 298 12.70 -0.85 -4.12
C VAL A 298 13.44 0.43 -3.72
N THR A 299 12.87 1.57 -4.07
CA THR A 299 13.46 2.88 -3.78
C THR A 299 13.72 3.06 -2.28
N ALA A 300 14.94 3.45 -1.92
CA ALA A 300 15.35 3.74 -0.55
C ALA A 300 15.11 2.60 0.46
N ASN A 301 15.02 1.36 -0.04
CA ASN A 301 14.76 0.17 0.77
C ASN A 301 13.53 0.30 1.69
N HIS A 302 12.46 0.93 1.18
CA HIS A 302 11.28 1.26 2.00
C HIS A 302 10.53 0.02 2.49
N GLN A 303 10.56 -1.10 1.75
CA GLN A 303 9.90 -2.32 2.20
C GLN A 303 10.54 -2.93 3.44
N GLU A 304 11.87 -2.97 3.51
CA GLU A 304 12.55 -3.45 4.71
C GLU A 304 12.23 -2.57 5.92
N LYS A 305 12.20 -1.25 5.72
CA LYS A 305 11.86 -0.30 6.78
C LYS A 305 10.42 -0.46 7.27
N ASN A 306 9.48 -0.73 6.37
CA ASN A 306 8.10 -1.06 6.75
C ASN A 306 8.05 -2.38 7.54
N ALA A 307 8.73 -3.43 7.04
CA ALA A 307 8.76 -4.72 7.71
C ALA A 307 9.36 -4.63 9.12
N ARG A 308 10.50 -3.93 9.26
CA ARG A 308 11.14 -3.74 10.57
C ARG A 308 10.27 -2.93 11.54
N ALA A 309 9.54 -1.93 11.04
CA ALA A 309 8.62 -1.16 11.88
C ALA A 309 7.48 -2.01 12.47
N LEU A 310 7.01 -3.05 11.75
CA LEU A 310 6.06 -4.02 12.27
C LEU A 310 6.74 -5.04 13.21
N GLU A 311 7.92 -5.52 12.84
CA GLU A 311 8.68 -6.49 13.64
C GLU A 311 9.04 -5.93 15.02
N GLU A 312 9.49 -4.67 15.10
CA GLU A 312 9.79 -3.96 16.36
C GLU A 312 8.59 -3.88 17.31
N GLN A 313 7.37 -3.94 16.77
CA GLN A 313 6.13 -3.97 17.54
C GLN A 313 5.59 -5.39 17.78
N GLY A 314 6.33 -6.42 17.36
CA GLY A 314 5.88 -7.81 17.46
C GLY A 314 4.77 -8.20 16.48
N ALA A 315 4.49 -7.36 15.49
CA ALA A 315 3.39 -7.51 14.53
C ALA A 315 3.76 -8.27 13.25
N ALA A 316 5.03 -8.67 13.08
CA ALA A 316 5.47 -9.46 11.94
C ALA A 316 6.72 -10.29 12.27
N ALA A 317 6.90 -11.41 11.58
CA ALA A 317 8.20 -12.05 11.42
C ALA A 317 8.83 -11.58 10.10
N VAL A 318 10.12 -11.24 10.10
CA VAL A 318 10.82 -10.75 8.92
C VAL A 318 11.89 -11.71 8.48
N ILE A 319 11.89 -12.07 7.20
CA ILE A 319 12.95 -12.85 6.56
C ILE A 319 13.46 -12.01 5.38
N LEU A 320 14.74 -11.61 5.41
CA LEU A 320 15.34 -10.90 4.27
C LEU A 320 15.44 -11.84 3.06
N GLU A 321 15.27 -11.30 1.86
CA GLU A 321 15.26 -12.11 0.62
C GLU A 321 16.53 -12.95 0.45
N GLU A 322 17.69 -12.44 0.85
CA GLU A 322 18.97 -13.15 0.82
C GLU A 322 19.01 -14.40 1.73
N ASN A 323 18.21 -14.44 2.78
CA ASN A 323 18.07 -15.54 3.72
C ASN A 323 16.78 -16.34 3.53
N CYS A 324 15.99 -16.00 2.52
CA CYS A 324 14.66 -16.57 2.28
C CYS A 324 14.76 -17.90 1.52
N THR A 325 14.95 -18.99 2.25
CA THR A 325 14.82 -20.35 1.73
C THR A 325 13.44 -20.93 2.03
N ALA A 326 12.98 -21.89 1.22
CA ALA A 326 11.74 -22.60 1.48
C ALA A 326 11.71 -23.27 2.86
N GLN A 327 12.87 -23.83 3.30
CA GLN A 327 12.98 -24.42 4.63
C GLN A 327 12.83 -23.40 5.74
N ALA A 328 13.48 -22.24 5.64
CA ALA A 328 13.35 -21.17 6.64
C ALA A 328 11.91 -20.66 6.77
N VAL A 329 11.20 -20.57 5.63
CA VAL A 329 9.79 -20.17 5.60
C VAL A 329 8.91 -21.27 6.22
N MET A 330 9.14 -22.55 5.87
CA MET A 330 8.42 -23.69 6.44
C MET A 330 8.58 -23.77 7.97
N ASP A 331 9.81 -23.59 8.46
CA ASP A 331 10.10 -23.62 9.89
C ASP A 331 9.40 -22.47 10.62
N LYS A 332 9.36 -21.29 10.02
CA LYS A 332 8.65 -20.14 10.59
C LYS A 332 7.14 -20.33 10.60
N ILE A 333 6.55 -20.91 9.54
CA ILE A 333 5.13 -21.28 9.49
C ILE A 333 4.81 -22.25 10.65
N ARG A 334 5.59 -23.33 10.78
CA ARG A 334 5.40 -24.31 11.85
C ARG A 334 5.50 -23.67 13.24
N GLN A 335 6.54 -22.88 13.47
CA GLN A 335 6.71 -22.17 14.73
C GLN A 335 5.47 -21.34 15.10
N LEU A 336 4.94 -20.55 14.14
CA LEU A 336 3.77 -19.70 14.38
C LEU A 336 2.48 -20.53 14.61
N LEU A 337 2.31 -21.65 13.91
CA LEU A 337 1.12 -22.50 14.07
C LEU A 337 1.15 -23.31 15.36
N GLU A 338 2.32 -23.74 15.82
CA GLU A 338 2.51 -24.54 17.03
C GLU A 338 2.53 -23.68 18.30
N ASP A 339 3.16 -22.50 18.27
CA ASP A 339 3.18 -21.55 19.39
C ASP A 339 1.98 -20.61 19.37
N ARG A 340 0.85 -21.07 19.93
CA ARG A 340 -0.38 -20.27 20.02
C ARG A 340 -0.20 -18.95 20.77
N ASN A 341 0.74 -18.85 21.71
CA ASN A 341 1.01 -17.62 22.43
C ASN A 341 1.72 -16.60 21.53
N ALA A 342 2.75 -17.01 20.79
CA ALA A 342 3.42 -16.15 19.80
C ALA A 342 2.45 -15.73 18.70
N TYR A 343 1.60 -16.64 18.21
CA TYR A 343 0.55 -16.36 17.24
C TYR A 343 -0.41 -15.26 17.73
N ASN A 344 -0.97 -15.43 18.93
CA ASN A 344 -1.93 -14.48 19.49
C ASN A 344 -1.28 -13.11 19.76
N LYS A 345 -0.06 -13.09 20.29
CA LYS A 345 0.68 -11.82 20.48
C LYS A 345 0.87 -11.04 19.16
N MET A 346 1.19 -11.74 18.07
CA MET A 346 1.35 -11.09 16.77
C MET A 346 0.00 -10.61 16.23
N HIS A 347 -1.07 -11.39 16.39
CA HIS A 347 -2.43 -11.00 16.06
C HIS A 347 -2.85 -9.71 16.80
N ASP A 348 -2.68 -9.68 18.13
CA ASP A 348 -3.05 -8.53 18.96
C ASP A 348 -2.23 -7.29 18.58
N ALA A 349 -0.92 -7.43 18.37
CA ALA A 349 -0.06 -6.34 17.93
C ALA A 349 -0.45 -5.77 16.56
N LEU A 350 -0.90 -6.62 15.62
CA LEU A 350 -1.44 -6.18 14.33
C LEU A 350 -2.70 -5.35 14.50
N LEU A 351 -3.63 -5.79 15.35
CA LEU A 351 -4.87 -5.05 15.62
C LEU A 351 -4.63 -3.72 16.34
N GLU A 352 -3.60 -3.63 17.20
CA GLU A 352 -3.19 -2.37 17.84
C GLU A 352 -2.63 -1.35 16.84
N ILE A 353 -1.94 -1.82 15.79
CA ILE A 353 -1.40 -0.97 14.72
C ILE A 353 -2.50 -0.52 13.76
N ALA A 354 -3.51 -1.35 13.56
CA ALA A 354 -4.60 -1.07 12.63
C ALA A 354 -5.37 0.20 13.02
N VAL A 355 -5.69 1.01 12.03
CA VAL A 355 -6.55 2.20 12.19
C VAL A 355 -7.78 2.03 11.29
N PRO A 356 -8.81 1.33 11.76
CA PRO A 356 -9.98 0.98 10.94
C PRO A 356 -10.73 2.17 10.37
N ASP A 357 -10.73 3.29 11.08
CA ASP A 357 -11.39 4.56 10.75
C ASP A 357 -10.46 5.56 10.05
N SER A 358 -9.37 5.09 9.45
CA SER A 358 -8.35 5.94 8.82
C SER A 358 -8.93 6.92 7.79
N ALA A 359 -9.80 6.46 6.89
CA ALA A 359 -10.40 7.33 5.88
C ALA A 359 -11.32 8.39 6.52
N GLN A 360 -12.05 8.01 7.56
CA GLN A 360 -12.91 8.92 8.33
C GLN A 360 -12.09 10.00 9.03
N ARG A 361 -11.00 9.62 9.72
CA ARG A 361 -10.07 10.58 10.35
C ARG A 361 -9.48 11.56 9.35
N MET A 362 -9.13 11.09 8.16
CA MET A 362 -8.65 11.97 7.10
C MET A 362 -9.73 12.97 6.67
N CYS A 363 -10.99 12.54 6.53
CA CYS A 363 -12.12 13.43 6.23
C CYS A 363 -12.35 14.45 7.35
N ASP A 364 -12.27 14.06 8.63
CA ASP A 364 -12.42 14.97 9.76
C ASP A 364 -11.36 16.09 9.73
N ILE A 365 -10.10 15.74 9.42
CA ILE A 365 -9.02 16.71 9.27
C ILE A 365 -9.26 17.63 8.06
N MET A 366 -9.76 17.09 6.95
CA MET A 366 -10.12 17.89 5.77
C MET A 366 -11.23 18.90 6.08
N GLU A 367 -12.24 18.49 6.87
CA GLU A 367 -13.33 19.36 7.34
C GLU A 367 -12.79 20.46 8.27
N GLU A 368 -11.89 20.12 9.21
CA GLU A 368 -11.22 21.09 10.10
C GLU A 368 -10.45 22.15 9.29
N LEU A 369 -9.65 21.72 8.31
CA LEU A 369 -8.87 22.62 7.47
C LEU A 369 -9.71 23.54 6.59
N THR A 370 -10.88 23.09 6.16
CA THR A 370 -11.79 23.90 5.32
C THR A 370 -12.68 24.84 6.14
N SER A 371 -13.10 24.45 7.35
CA SER A 371 -13.92 25.30 8.24
C SER A 371 -13.14 26.49 8.82
N GLY A 372 -11.84 26.38 8.98
CA GLY A 372 -10.98 27.49 9.41
C GLY A 372 -10.88 28.65 8.41
N LYS A 373 -11.28 28.47 7.15
CA LYS A 373 -11.33 29.53 6.11
C LYS A 373 -12.54 30.47 6.23
N THR A 374 -13.61 30.01 6.86
CA THR A 374 -14.87 30.80 6.97
C THR A 374 -14.75 31.93 7.99
N LYS A 375 -13.63 32.08 8.70
CA LYS A 375 -13.42 33.03 9.79
C LYS A 375 -12.32 34.07 9.52
N LYS A 376 -11.90 34.28 8.27
CA LYS A 376 -10.97 35.37 7.92
C LYS A 376 -11.58 36.22 6.75
#